data_76e24dc7161fca50a80b884ab0e81c10
#
_entry.id   76e24dc7161fca50a80b884ab0e81c10
#
_cell.length_a   1.000
_cell.length_b   1.000
_cell.length_c   1.000
_cell.angle_alpha   90.00
_cell.angle_beta   90.00
_cell.angle_gamma   90.00
#
_symmetry.space_group_name_H-M   'P 1'
#
loop_
_entity.id
_entity.type
_entity.pdbx_description
1 polymer ?
#
loop_
_entity_poly.entity_id
_entity_poly.type
_entity_poly.pdbx_seq_one_letter_code
_entity_poly.pdbx_strand_id
1 'polypeptide(L)'
;VQRHIANEALQAIDERVSPLVFAGPVGTGKSCLAMLVARLFPRAITWSTPGVLGAICRARTSDSGQVEIPGPDGSSWWSESQFYARFESAPLAVLDDLGTRDLTEAQSDVLLELLNRRHGRGLIVTTNHNRNSLAESVGERIASRLLAGRQWWFDGADLRTRKAVR
;
A
#
# COMPACT_ATOMS: atom_id res chain seq x y z
N VAL A 1 5.32 3.94 -20.79
CA VAL A 1 4.46 3.07 -19.95
C VAL A 1 4.16 3.74 -18.61
N GLN A 2 5.16 4.14 -17.79
CA GLN A 2 4.89 4.67 -16.45
C GLN A 2 4.13 5.99 -16.41
N ARG A 3 4.35 6.92 -17.38
CA ARG A 3 3.59 8.19 -17.47
C ARG A 3 2.10 7.96 -17.76
N HIS A 4 1.79 7.00 -18.58
CA HIS A 4 0.41 6.64 -18.90
C HIS A 4 -0.29 6.09 -17.66
N ILE A 5 0.34 5.13 -16.97
CA ILE A 5 -0.18 4.58 -15.72
C ILE A 5 -0.38 5.67 -14.65
N ALA A 6 0.55 6.64 -14.55
CA ALA A 6 0.41 7.76 -13.62
C ALA A 6 -0.86 8.58 -13.89
N ASN A 7 -1.09 8.95 -15.15
CA ASN A 7 -2.28 9.72 -15.53
C ASN A 7 -3.58 8.95 -15.29
N GLU A 8 -3.61 7.67 -15.65
CA GLU A 8 -4.75 6.80 -15.39
C GLU A 8 -5.01 6.61 -13.89
N ALA A 9 -3.95 6.51 -13.07
CA ALA A 9 -4.08 6.40 -11.63
C ALA A 9 -4.64 7.70 -11.02
N LEU A 10 -4.19 8.87 -11.47
CA LEU A 10 -4.73 10.15 -11.04
C LEU A 10 -6.22 10.28 -11.40
N GLN A 11 -6.59 9.94 -12.63
CA GLN A 11 -7.98 9.92 -13.06
C GLN A 11 -8.83 8.98 -12.20
N ALA A 12 -8.33 7.76 -11.92
CA ALA A 12 -9.03 6.80 -11.08
C ALA A 12 -9.21 7.29 -9.64
N ILE A 13 -8.25 8.05 -9.09
CA ILE A 13 -8.37 8.67 -7.77
C ILE A 13 -9.49 9.73 -7.79
N ASP A 14 -9.56 10.57 -8.83
CA ASP A 14 -10.60 11.58 -8.99
C ASP A 14 -12.00 10.93 -9.15
N GLU A 15 -12.07 9.81 -9.85
CA GLU A 15 -13.28 8.98 -10.01
C GLU A 15 -13.64 8.17 -8.75
N ARG A 16 -12.83 8.28 -7.68
CA ARG A 16 -12.98 7.51 -6.41
C ARG A 16 -12.93 6.00 -6.58
N VAL A 17 -12.24 5.54 -7.61
CA VAL A 17 -11.94 4.11 -7.78
C VAL A 17 -10.88 3.71 -6.75
N SER A 18 -11.16 2.68 -5.95
CA SER A 18 -10.25 2.23 -4.89
C SER A 18 -10.50 0.75 -4.58
N PRO A 19 -9.46 -0.01 -4.29
CA PRO A 19 -8.03 0.34 -4.34
C PRO A 19 -7.46 0.37 -5.76
N LEU A 20 -6.29 1.01 -5.93
CA LEU A 20 -5.48 0.98 -7.13
C LEU A 20 -4.30 0.03 -6.89
N VAL A 21 -4.16 -1.01 -7.68
CA VAL A 21 -3.14 -2.03 -7.47
C VAL A 21 -2.06 -1.93 -8.55
N PHE A 22 -0.81 -1.66 -8.12
CA PHE A 22 0.36 -1.70 -8.96
C PHE A 22 1.06 -3.05 -8.75
N ALA A 23 0.90 -3.94 -9.70
CA ALA A 23 1.40 -5.31 -9.64
C ALA A 23 2.52 -5.54 -10.66
N GLY A 24 3.43 -6.48 -10.39
CA GLY A 24 4.49 -6.83 -11.34
C GLY A 24 5.80 -7.22 -10.67
N PRO A 25 6.82 -7.67 -11.43
CA PRO A 25 8.10 -8.12 -10.90
C PRO A 25 8.83 -7.06 -10.07
N VAL A 26 9.78 -7.51 -9.26
CA VAL A 26 10.67 -6.64 -8.48
C VAL A 26 11.45 -5.72 -9.43
N GLY A 27 11.67 -4.47 -8.98
CA GLY A 27 12.51 -3.51 -9.73
C GLY A 27 11.82 -2.81 -10.89
N THR A 28 10.57 -3.11 -11.22
CA THR A 28 9.84 -2.49 -12.35
C THR A 28 9.33 -1.08 -12.09
N GLY A 29 9.57 -0.51 -10.90
CA GLY A 29 9.26 0.89 -10.58
C GLY A 29 7.89 1.13 -9.94
N LYS A 30 7.17 0.10 -9.50
CA LYS A 30 5.84 0.22 -8.84
C LYS A 30 5.85 1.17 -7.66
N SER A 31 6.71 0.90 -6.67
CA SER A 31 6.85 1.72 -5.45
C SER A 31 7.26 3.15 -5.79
N CYS A 32 8.18 3.31 -6.75
CA CYS A 32 8.61 4.63 -7.21
C CYS A 32 7.44 5.43 -7.78
N LEU A 33 6.63 4.82 -8.66
CA LEU A 33 5.46 5.49 -9.23
C LEU A 33 4.40 5.79 -8.17
N ALA A 34 4.12 4.84 -7.26
CA ALA A 34 3.19 5.05 -6.17
C ALA A 34 3.58 6.25 -5.29
N MET A 35 4.87 6.36 -4.94
CA MET A 35 5.40 7.49 -4.17
C MET A 35 5.38 8.80 -4.95
N LEU A 36 5.65 8.79 -6.27
CA LEU A 36 5.55 9.97 -7.11
C LEU A 36 4.11 10.49 -7.20
N VAL A 37 3.14 9.60 -7.36
CA VAL A 37 1.71 9.96 -7.33
C VAL A 37 1.36 10.52 -5.95
N ALA A 38 1.79 9.89 -4.86
CA ALA A 38 1.51 10.36 -3.51
C ALA A 38 2.02 11.78 -3.24
N ARG A 39 3.18 12.18 -3.81
CA ARG A 39 3.73 13.53 -3.67
C ARG A 39 2.84 14.64 -4.25
N LEU A 40 1.92 14.32 -5.14
CA LEU A 40 0.96 15.28 -5.68
C LEU A 40 -0.19 15.59 -4.69
N PHE A 41 -0.33 14.80 -3.64
CA PHE A 41 -1.38 14.95 -2.64
C PHE A 41 -0.78 15.44 -1.31
N PRO A 42 -0.98 16.71 -0.93
CA PRO A 42 -0.55 17.20 0.39
C PRO A 42 -1.12 16.32 1.50
N ARG A 43 -0.27 15.91 2.44
CA ARG A 43 -0.63 15.00 3.55
C ARG A 43 -0.97 13.57 3.13
N ALA A 44 -0.61 13.13 1.92
CA ALA A 44 -0.63 11.71 1.59
C ALA A 44 0.27 10.93 2.56
N ILE A 45 -0.07 9.69 2.80
CA ILE A 45 0.69 8.79 3.66
C ILE A 45 1.22 7.62 2.85
N THR A 46 2.45 7.21 3.15
CA THR A 46 3.08 6.06 2.49
C THR A 46 3.69 5.17 3.54
N TRP A 47 3.25 3.94 3.60
CA TRP A 47 3.76 2.95 4.55
C TRP A 47 4.12 1.64 3.85
N SER A 48 5.16 0.98 4.36
CA SER A 48 5.41 -0.42 4.06
C SER A 48 4.29 -1.26 4.66
N THR A 49 3.65 -2.09 3.85
CA THR A 49 2.55 -2.96 4.33
C THR A 49 2.99 -3.86 5.47
N PRO A 50 4.10 -4.62 5.37
CA PRO A 50 4.56 -5.44 6.50
C PRO A 50 4.87 -4.61 7.76
N GLY A 51 5.40 -3.40 7.57
CA GLY A 51 5.74 -2.50 8.67
C GLY A 51 4.52 -2.04 9.45
N VAL A 52 3.50 -1.52 8.75
CA VAL A 52 2.29 -1.00 9.39
C VAL A 52 1.45 -2.12 10.02
N LEU A 53 1.31 -3.26 9.34
CA LEU A 53 0.60 -4.41 9.91
C LEU A 53 1.28 -4.92 11.19
N GLY A 54 2.61 -5.03 11.17
CA GLY A 54 3.38 -5.41 12.34
C GLY A 54 3.26 -4.40 13.48
N ALA A 55 3.26 -3.10 13.19
CA ALA A 55 3.12 -2.06 14.20
C ALA A 55 1.75 -2.10 14.89
N ILE A 56 0.66 -2.26 14.13
CA ILE A 56 -0.70 -2.36 14.70
C ILE A 56 -0.85 -3.64 15.52
N CYS A 57 -0.39 -4.79 15.01
CA CYS A 57 -0.45 -6.05 15.77
C CYS A 57 0.35 -5.97 17.08
N ARG A 58 1.53 -5.36 17.07
CA ARG A 58 2.31 -5.15 18.31
C ARG A 58 1.59 -4.21 19.28
N ALA A 59 0.98 -3.14 18.80
CA ALA A 59 0.21 -2.23 19.63
C ALA A 59 -0.94 -2.95 20.36
N ARG A 60 -1.65 -3.83 19.66
CA ARG A 60 -2.76 -4.62 20.23
C ARG A 60 -2.35 -5.63 21.30
N THR A 61 -1.07 -6.04 21.28
CA THR A 61 -0.52 -7.02 22.25
C THR A 61 0.39 -6.40 23.28
N SER A 62 0.69 -5.11 23.20
CA SER A 62 1.55 -4.39 24.15
C SER A 62 0.73 -3.63 25.20
N ASP A 63 1.32 -3.47 26.39
CA ASP A 63 0.69 -2.70 27.48
C ASP A 63 0.49 -1.22 27.11
N SER A 64 1.32 -0.67 26.22
CA SER A 64 1.22 0.73 25.79
C SER A 64 0.03 0.99 24.85
N GLY A 65 -0.42 -0.01 24.11
CA GLY A 65 -1.46 0.14 23.10
C GLY A 65 -1.13 1.14 21.99
N GLN A 66 0.15 1.50 21.82
CA GLN A 66 0.59 2.53 20.88
C GLN A 66 1.19 1.93 19.62
N VAL A 67 0.79 2.48 18.47
CA VAL A 67 1.30 2.15 17.14
C VAL A 67 2.54 2.98 16.87
N GLU A 68 3.67 2.33 16.69
CA GLU A 68 4.91 2.97 16.28
C GLU A 68 4.95 3.15 14.77
N ILE A 69 5.03 4.39 14.32
CA ILE A 69 5.15 4.74 12.91
C ILE A 69 6.53 5.33 12.64
N PRO A 70 7.41 4.62 11.92
CA PRO A 70 8.71 5.14 11.53
C PRO A 70 8.57 6.38 10.64
N GLY A 71 9.39 7.40 10.89
CA GLY A 71 9.47 8.61 10.09
C GLY A 71 10.93 9.00 9.82
N PRO A 72 11.18 9.98 8.94
CA PRO A 72 12.54 10.40 8.59
C PRO A 72 13.30 11.01 9.79
N ASP A 73 12.59 11.63 10.72
CA ASP A 73 13.16 12.29 11.90
C ASP A 73 13.00 11.45 13.19
N GLY A 74 12.68 10.16 13.04
CA GLY A 74 12.42 9.24 14.14
C GLY A 74 11.01 8.65 14.12
N SER A 75 10.69 7.82 15.12
CA SER A 75 9.37 7.20 15.23
C SER A 75 8.37 8.13 15.91
N SER A 76 7.15 8.13 15.41
CA SER A 76 5.98 8.74 16.06
C SER A 76 5.14 7.65 16.71
N TRP A 77 4.58 7.92 17.90
CA TRP A 77 3.75 7.00 18.66
C TRP A 77 2.31 7.51 18.68
N TRP A 78 1.37 6.71 18.19
CA TRP A 78 -0.04 7.08 18.12
C TRP A 78 -0.89 6.01 18.78
N SER A 79 -2.01 6.42 19.41
CA SER A 79 -3.03 5.44 19.74
C SER A 79 -3.59 4.81 18.46
N GLU A 80 -4.15 3.61 18.56
CA GLU A 80 -4.75 2.95 17.38
C GLU A 80 -5.85 3.83 16.75
N SER A 81 -6.65 4.53 17.56
CA SER A 81 -7.66 5.47 17.08
C SER A 81 -7.08 6.66 16.31
N GLN A 82 -5.97 7.24 16.79
CA GLN A 82 -5.26 8.32 16.09
C GLN A 82 -4.68 7.83 14.76
N PHE A 83 -4.13 6.61 14.76
CA PHE A 83 -3.63 5.98 13.54
C PHE A 83 -4.74 5.86 12.48
N TYR A 84 -5.88 5.26 12.84
CA TYR A 84 -6.98 5.09 11.90
C TYR A 84 -7.60 6.42 11.46
N ALA A 85 -7.78 7.38 12.36
CA ALA A 85 -8.27 8.72 12.00
C ALA A 85 -7.37 9.40 10.95
N ARG A 86 -6.04 9.29 11.12
CA ARG A 86 -5.07 9.81 10.16
C ARG A 86 -5.09 9.05 8.85
N PHE A 87 -5.18 7.72 8.91
CA PHE A 87 -5.28 6.86 7.73
C PHE A 87 -6.52 7.18 6.91
N GLU A 88 -7.68 7.34 7.55
CA GLU A 88 -8.95 7.67 6.90
C GLU A 88 -8.98 9.09 6.34
N SER A 89 -8.41 10.07 7.06
CA SER A 89 -8.43 11.48 6.65
C SER A 89 -7.40 11.84 5.58
N ALA A 90 -6.40 11.00 5.33
CA ALA A 90 -5.41 11.26 4.29
C ALA A 90 -6.08 11.30 2.90
N PRO A 91 -5.73 12.26 2.02
CA PRO A 91 -6.30 12.33 0.68
C PRO A 91 -5.91 11.11 -0.17
N LEU A 92 -4.70 10.59 0.05
CA LEU A 92 -4.19 9.37 -0.57
C LEU A 92 -3.37 8.58 0.45
N ALA A 93 -3.56 7.27 0.49
CA ALA A 93 -2.70 6.34 1.22
C ALA A 93 -2.00 5.40 0.24
N VAL A 94 -0.76 5.04 0.55
CA VAL A 94 0.01 4.03 -0.17
C VAL A 94 0.40 2.93 0.80
N LEU A 95 0.04 1.70 0.47
CA LEU A 95 0.50 0.48 1.14
C LEU A 95 1.48 -0.22 0.20
N ASP A 96 2.77 -0.07 0.49
CA ASP A 96 3.85 -0.58 -0.35
C ASP A 96 4.27 -2.00 0.04
N ASP A 97 4.67 -2.81 -0.94
CA ASP A 97 5.22 -4.15 -0.78
C ASP A 97 4.27 -5.17 -0.10
N LEU A 98 3.01 -5.22 -0.52
CA LEU A 98 2.08 -6.25 -0.08
C LEU A 98 2.48 -7.63 -0.60
N GLY A 99 2.40 -8.65 0.27
CA GLY A 99 2.63 -10.05 -0.08
C GLY A 99 4.11 -10.44 -0.19
N THR A 100 5.03 -9.62 0.33
CA THR A 100 6.46 -9.98 0.41
C THR A 100 6.75 -11.03 1.48
N ARG A 101 5.80 -11.27 2.38
CA ARG A 101 5.82 -12.30 3.43
C ARG A 101 4.41 -12.82 3.63
N ASP A 102 4.29 -14.05 4.10
CA ASP A 102 3.02 -14.62 4.50
C ASP A 102 2.43 -13.80 5.66
N LEU A 103 1.13 -13.55 5.59
CA LEU A 103 0.40 -12.82 6.62
C LEU A 103 -0.06 -13.78 7.71
N THR A 104 0.11 -13.39 8.97
CA THR A 104 -0.59 -14.07 10.08
C THR A 104 -2.08 -13.74 10.02
N GLU A 105 -2.91 -14.51 10.71
CA GLU A 105 -4.35 -14.26 10.81
C GLU A 105 -4.62 -12.84 11.31
N ALA A 106 -3.95 -12.42 12.40
CA ALA A 106 -4.08 -11.06 12.94
C ALA A 106 -3.68 -9.98 11.92
N GLN A 107 -2.63 -10.19 11.14
CA GLN A 107 -2.22 -9.26 10.08
C GLN A 107 -3.24 -9.21 8.94
N SER A 108 -3.84 -10.34 8.59
CA SER A 108 -4.89 -10.43 7.58
C SER A 108 -6.13 -9.65 8.00
N ASP A 109 -6.54 -9.75 9.27
CA ASP A 109 -7.67 -9.00 9.82
C ASP A 109 -7.40 -7.50 9.82
N VAL A 110 -6.19 -7.07 10.23
CA VAL A 110 -5.78 -5.65 10.17
C VAL A 110 -5.78 -5.14 8.74
N LEU A 111 -5.22 -5.90 7.79
CA LEU A 111 -5.21 -5.50 6.38
C LEU A 111 -6.63 -5.35 5.82
N LEU A 112 -7.50 -6.30 6.14
CA LEU A 112 -8.90 -6.25 5.74
C LEU A 112 -9.60 -5.01 6.31
N GLU A 113 -9.33 -4.66 7.56
CA GLU A 113 -9.84 -3.45 8.21
C GLU A 113 -9.33 -2.20 7.49
N LEU A 114 -8.03 -2.10 7.17
CA LEU A 114 -7.45 -0.99 6.42
C LEU A 114 -8.13 -0.82 5.05
N LEU A 115 -8.31 -1.91 4.30
CA LEU A 115 -8.98 -1.87 2.99
C LEU A 115 -10.43 -1.39 3.11
N ASN A 116 -11.17 -1.87 4.12
CA ASN A 116 -12.56 -1.45 4.36
C ASN A 116 -12.66 0.04 4.69
N ARG A 117 -11.77 0.56 5.54
CA ARG A 117 -11.75 1.97 5.95
C ARG A 117 -11.38 2.92 4.81
N ARG A 118 -10.74 2.41 3.76
CA ARG A 118 -10.37 3.20 2.56
C ARG A 118 -11.30 2.99 1.38
N HIS A 119 -12.40 2.24 1.55
CA HIS A 119 -13.36 2.06 0.47
C HIS A 119 -13.88 3.41 -0.07
N GLY A 120 -13.80 3.62 -1.39
CA GLY A 120 -14.16 4.88 -2.04
C GLY A 120 -13.21 6.06 -1.76
N ARG A 121 -12.03 5.81 -1.19
CA ARG A 121 -10.99 6.83 -0.91
C ARG A 121 -9.68 6.41 -1.56
N GLY A 122 -8.86 7.36 -1.99
CA GLY A 122 -7.59 7.09 -2.68
C GLY A 122 -6.68 6.14 -1.90
N LEU A 123 -6.48 4.94 -2.42
CA LEU A 123 -5.59 3.92 -1.89
C LEU A 123 -4.80 3.29 -3.04
N ILE A 124 -3.49 3.36 -2.97
CA ILE A 124 -2.59 2.60 -3.85
C ILE A 124 -1.97 1.47 -3.06
N VAL A 125 -1.97 0.28 -3.64
CA VAL A 125 -1.29 -0.91 -3.09
C VAL A 125 -0.29 -1.41 -4.11
N THR A 126 0.96 -1.64 -3.71
CA THR A 126 1.93 -2.28 -4.58
C THR A 126 2.16 -3.73 -4.18
N THR A 127 2.36 -4.61 -5.15
CA THR A 127 2.60 -6.03 -4.92
C THR A 127 3.46 -6.63 -6.02
N ASN A 128 4.18 -7.71 -5.69
CA ASN A 128 4.89 -8.51 -6.68
C ASN A 128 4.05 -9.67 -7.23
N HIS A 129 2.87 -9.90 -6.66
CA HIS A 129 1.97 -10.96 -7.07
C HIS A 129 1.12 -10.55 -8.27
N ASN A 130 0.93 -11.49 -9.18
CA ASN A 130 -0.07 -11.37 -10.23
C ASN A 130 -1.47 -11.71 -9.68
N ARG A 131 -2.49 -11.54 -10.52
CA ARG A 131 -3.89 -11.79 -10.14
C ARG A 131 -4.11 -13.19 -9.56
N ASN A 132 -3.43 -14.20 -10.10
CA ASN A 132 -3.62 -15.60 -9.70
C ASN A 132 -2.92 -15.91 -8.38
N SER A 133 -1.67 -15.44 -8.21
CA SER A 133 -0.87 -15.69 -6.99
C SER A 133 -1.25 -14.77 -5.81
N LEU A 134 -2.01 -13.71 -6.05
CA LEU A 134 -2.40 -12.78 -5.00
C LEU A 134 -3.29 -13.46 -3.96
N ALA A 135 -4.28 -14.24 -4.39
CA ALA A 135 -5.18 -14.94 -3.48
C ALA A 135 -4.46 -15.98 -2.61
N GLU A 136 -3.48 -16.67 -3.17
CA GLU A 136 -2.63 -17.61 -2.44
C GLU A 136 -1.79 -16.91 -1.36
N SER A 137 -1.31 -15.69 -1.65
CA SER A 137 -0.43 -14.92 -0.76
C SER A 137 -1.16 -14.22 0.37
N VAL A 138 -2.33 -13.61 0.10
CA VAL A 138 -3.03 -12.75 1.07
C VAL A 138 -4.41 -13.26 1.47
N GLY A 139 -4.85 -14.39 0.92
CA GLY A 139 -6.18 -14.97 1.11
C GLY A 139 -7.24 -14.37 0.19
N GLU A 140 -8.27 -15.18 -0.11
CA GLU A 140 -9.32 -14.84 -1.10
C GLU A 140 -10.09 -13.56 -0.74
N ARG A 141 -10.39 -13.34 0.54
CA ARG A 141 -11.17 -12.18 1.01
C ARG A 141 -10.45 -10.86 0.72
N ILE A 142 -9.15 -10.81 0.99
CA ILE A 142 -8.30 -9.63 0.73
C ILE A 142 -8.10 -9.46 -0.77
N ALA A 143 -7.75 -10.55 -1.46
CA ALA A 143 -7.56 -10.53 -2.91
C ALA A 143 -8.82 -10.03 -3.64
N SER A 144 -10.00 -10.50 -3.26
CA SER A 144 -11.27 -10.03 -3.84
C SER A 144 -11.46 -8.51 -3.71
N ARG A 145 -11.10 -7.92 -2.56
CA ARG A 145 -11.18 -6.45 -2.36
C ARG A 145 -10.16 -5.69 -3.19
N LEU A 146 -8.95 -6.21 -3.29
CA LEU A 146 -7.89 -5.60 -4.11
C LEU A 146 -8.25 -5.66 -5.59
N LEU A 147 -8.84 -6.78 -6.02
CA LEU A 147 -9.24 -7.02 -7.41
C LEU A 147 -10.53 -6.27 -7.81
N ALA A 148 -11.32 -5.79 -6.86
CA ALA A 148 -12.50 -4.95 -7.13
C ALA A 148 -12.14 -3.55 -7.64
N GLY A 149 -10.92 -3.08 -7.39
CA GLY A 149 -10.40 -1.82 -7.88
C GLY A 149 -9.77 -1.91 -9.27
N ARG A 150 -8.95 -0.90 -9.60
CA ARG A 150 -8.21 -0.88 -10.88
C ARG A 150 -6.80 -1.42 -10.68
N GLN A 151 -6.32 -2.20 -11.66
CA GLN A 151 -5.03 -2.85 -11.59
C GLN A 151 -4.18 -2.53 -12.82
N TRP A 152 -2.87 -2.34 -12.59
CA TRP A 152 -1.88 -2.24 -13.65
C TRP A 152 -0.76 -3.24 -13.42
N TRP A 153 -0.41 -3.93 -14.48
CA TRP A 153 0.74 -4.81 -14.50
C TRP A 153 1.97 -4.07 -15.01
N PHE A 154 3.01 -4.04 -14.21
CA PHE A 154 4.28 -3.43 -14.53
C PHE A 154 5.22 -4.48 -15.12
N ASP A 155 5.46 -4.39 -16.42
CA ASP A 155 6.42 -5.23 -17.11
C ASP A 155 7.76 -4.50 -17.25
N GLY A 156 8.84 -5.29 -17.42
CA GLY A 156 10.15 -4.77 -17.78
C GLY A 156 11.28 -5.33 -16.94
N ALA A 157 12.49 -4.96 -17.34
CA ALA A 157 13.70 -5.32 -16.62
C ALA A 157 13.79 -4.56 -15.29
N ASP A 158 14.49 -5.14 -14.33
CA ASP A 158 14.79 -4.49 -13.06
C ASP A 158 15.56 -3.17 -13.31
N LEU A 159 14.92 -2.05 -12.99
CA LEU A 159 15.50 -0.72 -13.18
C LEU A 159 16.70 -0.44 -12.25
N ARG A 160 16.85 -1.22 -11.17
CA ARG A 160 17.97 -1.11 -10.23
C ARG A 160 19.26 -1.62 -10.82
N THR A 161 19.18 -2.55 -11.79
CA THR A 161 20.34 -3.14 -12.47
C THR A 161 20.83 -2.31 -13.66
N ARG A 162 20.09 -1.30 -14.09
CA ARG A 162 20.56 -0.36 -15.12
C ARG A 162 21.71 0.45 -14.54
N LYS A 163 22.95 0.09 -14.92
CA LYS A 163 24.12 0.92 -14.66
C LYS A 163 23.81 2.33 -15.20
N ALA A 164 23.98 3.33 -14.35
CA ALA A 164 23.93 4.72 -14.79
C ALA A 164 24.95 4.84 -15.94
N VAL A 165 24.46 5.06 -17.14
CA VAL A 165 25.31 5.47 -18.26
C VAL A 165 25.75 6.87 -17.88
N ARG A 166 27.04 6.99 -17.52
CA ARG A 166 27.74 8.26 -17.25
C ARG A 166 27.97 8.99 -18.55
#